data_6dfaaf9a1ea82c2300ab484af25fd26b
#
_entry.id   6dfaaf9a1ea82c2300ab484af25fd26b
#
_cell.length_a   1.000
_cell.length_b   1.000
_cell.length_c   1.000
_cell.angle_alpha   90.00
_cell.angle_beta   90.00
_cell.angle_gamma   90.00
#
_symmetry.space_group_name_H-M   'P 1'
#
loop_
_entity.id
_entity.type
_entity.pdbx_description
1 polymer ?
#
loop_
_entity_poly.entity_id
_entity_poly.type
_entity_poly.pdbx_seq_one_letter_code
_entity_poly.pdbx_strand_id
1 'polypeptide(L)'
;TYWRYRQGKEPVDPDTNLSHAADYLRMLTGEKPNDAVRGLETFLVTVLDHGLNTPTFAARTVVSTESDLGSAATAAVGTLKGGRHSGHFADLFEILQSVHESGDHERVAREHFVEGERFPGFGHPVYRTRDPRAAVLSAAAERYAQRDPALVETVQRFEETVTDVLRAERPDTTERPTLEFHTVPLLHGVGVPPTLFGATFAVARL
;
A
#
# COMPACT_ATOMS: atom_id res chain seq x y z
N THR A 1 -1.44 -11.67 -15.43
CA THR A 1 -0.91 -12.25 -16.69
C THR A 1 0.47 -11.70 -17.02
N TYR A 2 0.61 -10.40 -17.36
CA TYR A 2 1.90 -9.80 -17.76
C TYR A 2 3.01 -9.94 -16.70
N TRP A 3 2.69 -9.79 -15.42
CA TRP A 3 3.64 -9.99 -14.32
C TRP A 3 4.26 -11.39 -14.34
N ARG A 4 3.44 -12.45 -14.46
CA ARG A 4 3.95 -13.83 -14.54
C ARG A 4 4.85 -14.04 -15.75
N TYR A 5 4.45 -13.53 -16.91
CA TYR A 5 5.27 -13.57 -18.11
C TYR A 5 6.65 -12.93 -17.90
N ARG A 6 6.70 -11.76 -17.25
CA ARG A 6 7.95 -11.08 -16.89
C ARG A 6 8.82 -11.89 -15.91
N GLN A 7 8.24 -12.79 -15.14
CA GLN A 7 8.94 -13.72 -14.24
C GLN A 7 9.30 -15.06 -14.92
N GLY A 8 9.11 -15.20 -16.21
CA GLY A 8 9.32 -16.47 -16.92
C GLY A 8 8.33 -17.57 -16.56
N LYS A 9 7.17 -17.21 -15.99
CA LYS A 9 6.10 -18.14 -15.60
C LYS A 9 4.97 -18.10 -16.62
N GLU A 10 4.33 -19.25 -16.84
CA GLU A 10 3.15 -19.30 -17.70
C GLU A 10 2.06 -18.36 -17.22
N PRO A 11 1.44 -17.58 -18.13
CA PRO A 11 0.25 -16.80 -17.85
C PRO A 11 -0.89 -17.70 -17.31
N VAL A 12 -1.72 -17.11 -16.47
CA VAL A 12 -2.94 -17.74 -15.93
C VAL A 12 -4.13 -16.96 -16.49
N ASP A 13 -5.06 -17.64 -17.13
CA ASP A 13 -6.27 -17.03 -17.68
C ASP A 13 -7.25 -16.63 -16.57
N PRO A 14 -8.05 -15.55 -16.78
CA PRO A 14 -9.08 -15.16 -15.84
C PRO A 14 -10.12 -16.28 -15.61
N ASP A 15 -10.60 -16.39 -14.38
CA ASP A 15 -11.69 -17.28 -13.99
C ASP A 15 -12.90 -16.46 -13.51
N THR A 16 -13.92 -16.36 -14.34
CA THR A 16 -15.13 -15.57 -14.07
C THR A 16 -16.02 -16.14 -12.96
N ASN A 17 -15.73 -17.34 -12.46
CA ASN A 17 -16.44 -17.93 -11.33
C ASN A 17 -15.86 -17.49 -9.97
N LEU A 18 -14.72 -16.82 -9.96
CA LEU A 18 -14.07 -16.32 -8.75
C LEU A 18 -14.43 -14.85 -8.50
N SER A 19 -14.32 -14.43 -7.23
CA SER A 19 -14.36 -12.99 -6.92
C SER A 19 -13.12 -12.30 -7.50
N HIS A 20 -13.21 -10.98 -7.73
CA HIS A 20 -12.12 -10.19 -8.30
C HIS A 20 -10.80 -10.37 -7.53
N ALA A 21 -10.83 -10.30 -6.20
CA ALA A 21 -9.65 -10.49 -5.38
C ALA A 21 -9.11 -11.94 -5.42
N ALA A 22 -10.00 -12.93 -5.46
CA ALA A 22 -9.61 -14.33 -5.57
C ALA A 22 -8.90 -14.61 -6.89
N ASP A 23 -9.47 -14.13 -8.01
CA ASP A 23 -8.87 -14.31 -9.33
C ASP A 23 -7.57 -13.50 -9.47
N TYR A 24 -7.53 -12.27 -8.91
CA TYR A 24 -6.32 -11.47 -8.89
C TYR A 24 -5.15 -12.20 -8.23
N LEU A 25 -5.33 -12.74 -7.02
CA LEU A 25 -4.28 -13.49 -6.32
C LEU A 25 -3.94 -14.79 -7.06
N ARG A 26 -4.92 -15.53 -7.58
CA ARG A 26 -4.69 -16.72 -8.37
C ARG A 26 -3.87 -16.45 -9.63
N MET A 27 -4.23 -15.41 -10.38
CA MET A 27 -3.49 -15.00 -11.58
C MET A 27 -2.09 -14.52 -11.27
N LEU A 28 -1.86 -13.97 -10.07
CA LEU A 28 -0.56 -13.48 -9.63
C LEU A 28 0.34 -14.61 -9.15
N THR A 29 -0.16 -15.43 -8.23
CA THR A 29 0.61 -16.47 -7.56
C THR A 29 0.64 -17.81 -8.32
N GLY A 30 -0.43 -18.12 -9.04
CA GLY A 30 -0.71 -19.44 -9.62
C GLY A 30 -1.30 -20.42 -8.61
N GLU A 31 -1.58 -19.98 -7.38
CA GLU A 31 -2.10 -20.80 -6.29
C GLU A 31 -3.64 -20.74 -6.23
N LYS A 32 -4.26 -21.75 -5.61
CA LYS A 32 -5.69 -21.72 -5.34
C LYS A 32 -6.01 -20.62 -4.32
N PRO A 33 -7.18 -19.93 -4.45
CA PRO A 33 -7.64 -18.98 -3.47
C PRO A 33 -7.69 -19.56 -2.05
N ASN A 34 -7.28 -18.78 -1.07
CA ASN A 34 -7.27 -19.10 0.36
C ASN A 34 -7.72 -17.87 1.17
N ASP A 35 -7.52 -17.86 2.48
CA ASP A 35 -7.94 -16.76 3.36
C ASP A 35 -7.25 -15.41 3.04
N ALA A 36 -6.12 -15.40 2.33
CA ALA A 36 -5.46 -14.19 1.85
C ALA A 36 -6.38 -13.35 0.93
N VAL A 37 -7.34 -13.97 0.27
CA VAL A 37 -8.35 -13.29 -0.54
C VAL A 37 -9.09 -12.22 0.28
N ARG A 38 -9.46 -12.54 1.52
CA ARG A 38 -10.16 -11.60 2.41
C ARG A 38 -9.28 -10.41 2.79
N GLY A 39 -7.98 -10.64 2.94
CA GLY A 39 -7.01 -9.55 3.17
C GLY A 39 -6.95 -8.59 1.97
N LEU A 40 -6.86 -9.13 0.76
CA LEU A 40 -6.88 -8.31 -0.45
C LEU A 40 -8.23 -7.61 -0.65
N GLU A 41 -9.37 -8.29 -0.43
CA GLU A 41 -10.70 -7.67 -0.50
C GLU A 41 -10.82 -6.50 0.48
N THR A 42 -10.36 -6.69 1.72
CA THR A 42 -10.36 -5.62 2.73
C THR A 42 -9.54 -4.43 2.26
N PHE A 43 -8.35 -4.66 1.68
CA PHE A 43 -7.54 -3.59 1.11
C PHE A 43 -8.27 -2.85 0.00
N LEU A 44 -8.74 -3.57 -1.03
CA LEU A 44 -9.39 -2.99 -2.20
C LEU A 44 -10.59 -2.11 -1.81
N VAL A 45 -11.45 -2.60 -0.89
CA VAL A 45 -12.62 -1.85 -0.41
C VAL A 45 -12.21 -0.64 0.43
N THR A 46 -11.22 -0.81 1.32
CA THR A 46 -10.78 0.28 2.22
C THR A 46 -10.20 1.47 1.47
N VAL A 47 -9.51 1.23 0.35
CA VAL A 47 -8.86 2.30 -0.41
C VAL A 47 -9.65 2.76 -1.64
N LEU A 48 -10.84 2.18 -1.89
CA LEU A 48 -11.67 2.45 -3.07
C LEU A 48 -11.98 3.94 -3.24
N ASP A 49 -12.38 4.61 -2.19
CA ASP A 49 -12.72 6.03 -2.22
C ASP A 49 -11.74 6.85 -1.38
N HIS A 50 -11.37 8.00 -1.92
CA HIS A 50 -10.55 9.01 -1.24
C HIS A 50 -10.95 10.43 -1.67
N GLY A 51 -12.17 10.64 -2.08
CA GLY A 51 -12.66 11.91 -2.58
C GLY A 51 -11.90 12.40 -3.83
N LEU A 52 -11.80 13.71 -3.99
CA LEU A 52 -11.14 14.32 -5.14
C LEU A 52 -9.62 14.45 -4.90
N ASN A 53 -8.89 13.37 -5.18
CA ASN A 53 -7.43 13.41 -5.20
C ASN A 53 -6.89 13.73 -6.61
N THR A 54 -5.56 13.88 -6.75
CA THR A 54 -4.91 14.26 -8.00
C THR A 54 -5.19 13.29 -9.17
N PRO A 55 -5.12 11.96 -9.01
CA PRO A 55 -5.53 11.02 -10.05
C PRO A 55 -7.00 11.14 -10.46
N THR A 56 -7.90 11.29 -9.49
CA THR A 56 -9.32 11.50 -9.75
C THR A 56 -9.57 12.81 -10.51
N PHE A 57 -8.84 13.88 -10.14
CA PHE A 57 -8.91 15.15 -10.87
C PHE A 57 -8.44 14.99 -12.32
N ALA A 58 -7.32 14.31 -12.55
CA ALA A 58 -6.81 14.06 -13.89
C ALA A 58 -7.80 13.26 -14.76
N ALA A 59 -8.35 12.16 -14.22
CA ALA A 59 -9.37 11.38 -14.90
C ALA A 59 -10.61 12.20 -15.25
N ARG A 60 -11.13 12.98 -14.30
CA ARG A 60 -12.32 13.83 -14.52
C ARG A 60 -12.07 14.91 -15.56
N THR A 61 -10.87 15.47 -15.62
CA THR A 61 -10.49 16.45 -16.64
C THR A 61 -10.57 15.82 -18.04
N VAL A 62 -10.05 14.59 -18.20
CA VAL A 62 -10.13 13.88 -19.48
C VAL A 62 -11.58 13.58 -19.85
N VAL A 63 -12.37 13.03 -18.94
CA VAL A 63 -13.79 12.69 -19.19
C VAL A 63 -14.64 13.92 -19.50
N SER A 64 -14.29 15.09 -18.92
CA SER A 64 -15.05 16.35 -19.16
C SER A 64 -15.00 16.82 -20.63
N THR A 65 -14.09 16.27 -21.42
CA THR A 65 -13.99 16.53 -22.88
C THR A 65 -14.65 15.44 -23.73
N GLU A 66 -15.47 14.57 -23.11
CA GLU A 66 -16.13 13.42 -23.76
C GLU A 66 -15.12 12.40 -24.34
N SER A 67 -13.90 12.34 -23.80
CA SER A 67 -12.90 11.34 -24.15
C SER A 67 -13.24 9.96 -23.57
N ASP A 68 -12.56 8.92 -24.09
CA ASP A 68 -12.82 7.53 -23.68
C ASP A 68 -12.24 7.19 -22.29
N LEU A 69 -12.79 6.11 -21.70
CA LEU A 69 -12.38 5.66 -20.36
C LEU A 69 -10.91 5.19 -20.30
N GLY A 70 -10.37 4.64 -21.40
CA GLY A 70 -8.97 4.22 -21.46
C GLY A 70 -8.01 5.41 -21.34
N SER A 71 -8.34 6.52 -22.00
CA SER A 71 -7.60 7.80 -21.86
C SER A 71 -7.69 8.36 -20.45
N ALA A 72 -8.87 8.32 -19.84
CA ALA A 72 -9.07 8.77 -18.46
C ALA A 72 -8.29 7.93 -17.45
N ALA A 73 -8.35 6.60 -17.57
CA ALA A 73 -7.59 5.67 -16.74
C ALA A 73 -6.08 5.86 -16.92
N THR A 74 -5.60 6.06 -18.14
CA THR A 74 -4.19 6.31 -18.43
C THR A 74 -3.69 7.60 -17.73
N ALA A 75 -4.46 8.67 -17.80
CA ALA A 75 -4.14 9.93 -17.12
C ALA A 75 -4.10 9.76 -15.59
N ALA A 76 -5.09 9.04 -15.04
CA ALA A 76 -5.15 8.74 -13.61
C ALA A 76 -3.93 7.91 -13.15
N VAL A 77 -3.59 6.83 -13.86
CA VAL A 77 -2.41 6.00 -13.55
C VAL A 77 -1.12 6.81 -13.68
N GLY A 78 -0.99 7.61 -14.72
CA GLY A 78 0.17 8.51 -14.90
C GLY A 78 0.37 9.45 -13.71
N THR A 79 -0.72 10.00 -13.17
CA THR A 79 -0.71 10.87 -12.00
C THR A 79 -0.45 10.09 -10.71
N LEU A 80 -1.08 8.91 -10.56
CA LEU A 80 -0.96 8.05 -9.38
C LEU A 80 0.49 7.60 -9.13
N LYS A 81 1.21 7.21 -10.20
CA LYS A 81 2.60 6.74 -10.11
C LYS A 81 3.62 7.83 -9.80
N GLY A 82 3.22 9.09 -9.76
CA GLY A 82 4.11 10.20 -9.43
C GLY A 82 4.68 10.09 -8.01
N GLY A 83 5.96 10.43 -7.83
CA GLY A 83 6.68 10.28 -6.56
C GLY A 83 6.08 11.05 -5.37
N ARG A 84 5.23 12.04 -5.62
CA ARG A 84 4.50 12.77 -4.56
C ARG A 84 3.12 12.18 -4.23
N HIS A 85 2.73 11.05 -4.84
CA HIS A 85 1.42 10.44 -4.60
C HIS A 85 1.58 9.04 -4.00
N SER A 86 1.85 8.03 -4.79
CA SER A 86 1.95 6.63 -4.30
C SER A 86 3.27 5.95 -4.68
N GLY A 87 4.27 6.73 -5.10
CA GLY A 87 5.58 6.21 -5.51
C GLY A 87 6.45 5.66 -4.36
N HIS A 88 6.01 5.79 -3.10
CA HIS A 88 6.84 5.47 -1.93
C HIS A 88 6.60 4.06 -1.34
N PHE A 89 5.74 3.23 -1.93
CA PHE A 89 5.48 1.89 -1.39
C PHE A 89 6.73 1.00 -1.38
N ALA A 90 7.56 1.09 -2.41
CA ALA A 90 8.79 0.30 -2.49
C ALA A 90 9.79 0.76 -1.43
N ASP A 91 10.02 2.06 -1.31
CA ASP A 91 10.94 2.64 -0.32
C ASP A 91 10.50 2.28 1.10
N LEU A 92 9.19 2.39 1.38
CA LEU A 92 8.64 2.01 2.68
C LEU A 92 8.81 0.50 2.96
N PHE A 93 8.62 -0.35 1.94
CA PHE A 93 8.87 -1.78 2.11
C PHE A 93 10.34 -2.07 2.45
N GLU A 94 11.29 -1.41 1.80
CA GLU A 94 12.72 -1.57 2.09
C GLU A 94 13.06 -1.15 3.53
N ILE A 95 12.48 -0.05 4.01
CA ILE A 95 12.63 0.39 5.40
C ILE A 95 12.09 -0.68 6.38
N LEU A 96 10.87 -1.14 6.15
CA LEU A 96 10.23 -2.14 7.02
C LEU A 96 10.97 -3.48 6.99
N GLN A 97 11.50 -3.87 5.84
CA GLN A 97 12.34 -5.05 5.71
C GLN A 97 13.66 -4.90 6.46
N SER A 98 14.32 -3.74 6.35
CA SER A 98 15.55 -3.45 7.09
C SER A 98 15.36 -3.52 8.61
N VAL A 99 14.22 -3.03 9.11
CA VAL A 99 13.85 -3.19 10.52
C VAL A 99 13.65 -4.65 10.88
N HIS A 100 12.92 -5.38 10.04
CA HIS A 100 12.60 -6.79 10.26
C HIS A 100 13.88 -7.66 10.30
N GLU A 101 14.82 -7.41 9.41
CA GLU A 101 16.08 -8.15 9.32
C GLU A 101 17.06 -7.78 10.44
N SER A 102 17.15 -6.51 10.81
CA SER A 102 18.09 -6.05 11.82
C SER A 102 17.60 -6.17 13.27
N GLY A 103 16.27 -6.08 13.47
CA GLY A 103 15.67 -5.95 14.79
C GLY A 103 15.96 -4.63 15.51
N ASP A 104 16.71 -3.72 14.88
CA ASP A 104 17.13 -2.45 15.48
C ASP A 104 16.24 -1.29 15.04
N HIS A 105 15.06 -1.23 15.66
CA HIS A 105 14.00 -0.30 15.33
C HIS A 105 14.43 1.16 15.49
N GLU A 106 15.13 1.49 16.58
CA GLU A 106 15.52 2.87 16.86
C GLU A 106 16.57 3.38 15.88
N ARG A 107 17.59 2.57 15.56
CA ARG A 107 18.60 2.92 14.58
C ARG A 107 17.95 3.22 13.22
N VAL A 108 17.11 2.30 12.73
CA VAL A 108 16.47 2.48 11.42
C VAL A 108 15.52 3.69 11.42
N ALA A 109 14.78 3.93 12.51
CA ALA A 109 13.93 5.11 12.61
C ALA A 109 14.73 6.41 12.54
N ARG A 110 15.88 6.48 13.21
CA ARG A 110 16.77 7.65 13.18
C ARG A 110 17.49 7.84 11.85
N GLU A 111 17.88 6.76 11.18
CA GLU A 111 18.50 6.80 9.85
C GLU A 111 17.59 7.40 8.78
N HIS A 112 16.28 7.17 8.91
CA HIS A 112 15.27 7.69 7.97
C HIS A 112 14.59 8.98 8.44
N PHE A 113 14.95 9.49 9.62
CA PHE A 113 14.48 10.78 10.08
C PHE A 113 15.28 11.91 9.41
N VAL A 114 14.58 12.77 8.68
CA VAL A 114 15.14 13.98 8.06
C VAL A 114 14.43 15.20 8.62
N GLU A 115 15.19 16.15 9.15
CA GLU A 115 14.62 17.39 9.68
C GLU A 115 13.89 18.17 8.58
N GLY A 116 12.66 18.59 8.87
CA GLY A 116 11.82 19.33 7.92
C GLY A 116 11.08 18.46 6.89
N GLU A 117 11.37 17.16 6.84
CA GLU A 117 10.65 16.21 5.96
C GLU A 117 9.72 15.30 6.76
N ARG A 118 8.72 14.73 6.09
CA ARG A 118 7.85 13.71 6.69
C ARG A 118 8.56 12.38 6.73
N PHE A 119 8.38 11.65 7.84
CA PHE A 119 8.84 10.28 7.90
C PHE A 119 8.06 9.41 6.88
N PRO A 120 8.71 8.51 6.12
CA PRO A 120 8.04 7.62 5.18
C PRO A 120 6.89 6.84 5.83
N GLY A 121 5.71 6.92 5.25
CA GLY A 121 4.50 6.28 5.80
C GLY A 121 3.86 7.02 6.98
N PHE A 122 4.32 8.24 7.31
CA PHE A 122 3.72 9.09 8.34
C PHE A 122 3.31 10.46 7.77
N GLY A 123 2.28 11.04 8.38
CA GLY A 123 1.76 12.35 8.00
C GLY A 123 0.93 12.33 6.72
N HIS A 124 -0.27 12.89 6.77
CA HIS A 124 -1.21 12.94 5.65
C HIS A 124 -1.62 14.39 5.37
N PRO A 125 -1.73 14.83 4.11
CA PRO A 125 -2.09 16.21 3.78
C PRO A 125 -3.50 16.58 4.23
N VAL A 126 -4.42 15.62 4.32
CA VAL A 126 -5.84 15.82 4.67
C VAL A 126 -6.12 15.45 6.13
N TYR A 127 -5.66 14.27 6.57
CA TYR A 127 -5.90 13.79 7.93
C TYR A 127 -4.90 14.42 8.91
N ARG A 128 -5.41 15.20 9.85
CA ARG A 128 -4.63 15.77 10.98
C ARG A 128 -4.63 14.87 12.21
N THR A 129 -5.50 13.86 12.22
CA THR A 129 -5.62 12.80 13.21
C THR A 129 -5.23 11.47 12.57
N ARG A 130 -5.35 10.36 13.31
CA ARG A 130 -5.09 9.03 12.75
C ARG A 130 -6.00 8.76 11.55
N ASP A 131 -5.43 8.29 10.46
CA ASP A 131 -6.19 7.84 9.27
C ASP A 131 -7.07 6.65 9.65
N PRO A 132 -8.41 6.74 9.52
CA PRO A 132 -9.30 5.65 9.93
C PRO A 132 -9.06 4.36 9.14
N ARG A 133 -8.54 4.46 7.92
CA ARG A 133 -8.21 3.32 7.07
C ARG A 133 -7.00 2.55 7.61
N ALA A 134 -6.05 3.22 8.24
CA ALA A 134 -4.87 2.61 8.83
C ALA A 134 -5.25 1.53 9.87
N ALA A 135 -6.24 1.80 10.72
CA ALA A 135 -6.71 0.83 11.72
C ALA A 135 -7.34 -0.42 11.09
N VAL A 136 -8.11 -0.23 10.00
CA VAL A 136 -8.73 -1.36 9.27
C VAL A 136 -7.65 -2.23 8.60
N LEU A 137 -6.65 -1.60 7.98
CA LEU A 137 -5.58 -2.31 7.30
C LEU A 137 -4.62 -3.02 8.28
N SER A 138 -4.33 -2.41 9.44
CA SER A 138 -3.58 -3.06 10.52
C SER A 138 -4.27 -4.34 10.99
N ALA A 139 -5.55 -4.27 11.33
CA ALA A 139 -6.32 -5.43 11.76
C ALA A 139 -6.43 -6.51 10.65
N ALA A 140 -6.52 -6.09 9.39
CA ALA A 140 -6.51 -7.03 8.27
C ALA A 140 -5.13 -7.70 8.10
N ALA A 141 -4.02 -6.97 8.30
CA ALA A 141 -2.69 -7.52 8.27
C ALA A 141 -2.49 -8.59 9.36
N GLU A 142 -2.87 -8.29 10.60
CA GLU A 142 -2.82 -9.26 11.71
C GLU A 142 -3.58 -10.56 11.39
N ARG A 143 -4.73 -10.45 10.76
CA ARG A 143 -5.61 -11.57 10.52
C ARG A 143 -5.26 -12.37 9.26
N TYR A 144 -4.82 -11.73 8.20
CA TYR A 144 -4.75 -12.33 6.86
C TYR A 144 -3.34 -12.36 6.25
N ALA A 145 -2.35 -11.67 6.83
CA ALA A 145 -0.99 -11.66 6.31
C ALA A 145 -0.22 -12.94 6.71
N GLN A 146 -0.71 -14.09 6.25
CA GLN A 146 -0.25 -15.41 6.66
C GLN A 146 1.18 -15.77 6.18
N ARG A 147 1.69 -15.08 5.13
CA ARG A 147 3.02 -15.38 4.57
C ARG A 147 4.15 -14.88 5.45
N ASP A 148 3.93 -13.78 6.16
CA ASP A 148 4.94 -13.18 7.02
C ASP A 148 4.31 -12.51 8.26
N PRO A 149 3.81 -13.29 9.22
CA PRO A 149 3.26 -12.73 10.46
C PRO A 149 4.29 -11.94 11.28
N ALA A 150 5.56 -12.35 11.22
CA ALA A 150 6.63 -11.70 11.97
C ALA A 150 6.91 -10.28 11.46
N LEU A 151 6.77 -10.03 10.16
CA LEU A 151 6.83 -8.67 9.61
C LEU A 151 5.70 -7.80 10.16
N VAL A 152 4.49 -8.34 10.33
CA VAL A 152 3.36 -7.58 10.90
C VAL A 152 3.67 -7.13 12.33
N GLU A 153 4.19 -8.02 13.17
CA GLU A 153 4.61 -7.68 14.53
C GLU A 153 5.75 -6.64 14.54
N THR A 154 6.71 -6.79 13.64
CA THR A 154 7.81 -5.83 13.47
C THR A 154 7.27 -4.45 13.12
N VAL A 155 6.34 -4.36 12.19
CA VAL A 155 5.75 -3.08 11.75
C VAL A 155 4.99 -2.40 12.88
N GLN A 156 4.26 -3.14 13.70
CA GLN A 156 3.55 -2.57 14.86
C GLN A 156 4.52 -1.95 15.87
N ARG A 157 5.58 -2.67 16.23
CA ARG A 157 6.62 -2.15 17.13
C ARG A 157 7.36 -0.97 16.53
N PHE A 158 7.60 -1.00 15.22
CA PHE A 158 8.26 0.10 14.54
C PHE A 158 7.40 1.36 14.47
N GLU A 159 6.07 1.22 14.34
CA GLU A 159 5.12 2.34 14.45
C GLU A 159 5.29 3.10 15.78
N GLU A 160 5.39 2.35 16.90
CA GLU A 160 5.60 2.93 18.21
C GLU A 160 6.95 3.65 18.29
N THR A 161 8.02 3.00 17.83
CA THR A 161 9.38 3.56 17.82
C THR A 161 9.46 4.85 16.99
N VAL A 162 8.91 4.86 15.77
CA VAL A 162 8.88 6.05 14.92
C VAL A 162 8.08 7.17 15.58
N THR A 163 6.96 6.82 16.22
CA THR A 163 6.13 7.80 16.94
C THR A 163 6.93 8.47 18.06
N ASP A 164 7.71 7.70 18.80
CA ASP A 164 8.53 8.21 19.90
C ASP A 164 9.70 9.04 19.39
N VAL A 165 10.39 8.61 18.34
CA VAL A 165 11.46 9.41 17.69
C VAL A 165 10.89 10.73 17.17
N LEU A 166 9.73 10.71 16.47
CA LEU A 166 9.10 11.93 15.98
C LEU A 166 8.72 12.90 17.10
N ARG A 167 8.24 12.39 18.24
CA ARG A 167 7.91 13.24 19.41
C ARG A 167 9.14 13.83 20.06
N ALA A 168 10.23 13.06 20.13
CA ALA A 168 11.50 13.53 20.70
C ALA A 168 12.13 14.64 19.86
N GLU A 169 12.15 14.46 18.54
CA GLU A 169 12.78 15.40 17.60
C GLU A 169 11.86 16.59 17.25
N ARG A 170 10.56 16.37 17.25
CA ARG A 170 9.51 17.37 16.92
C ARG A 170 8.36 17.29 17.91
N PRO A 171 8.46 17.89 19.13
CA PRO A 171 7.44 17.75 20.20
C PRO A 171 6.02 18.14 19.78
N ASP A 172 5.87 19.11 18.89
CA ASP A 172 4.57 19.60 18.39
C ASP A 172 4.05 18.79 17.18
N THR A 173 4.69 17.67 16.84
CA THR A 173 4.28 16.89 15.66
C THR A 173 2.90 16.29 15.81
N THR A 174 2.10 16.42 14.74
CA THR A 174 0.82 15.74 14.60
C THR A 174 0.90 14.57 13.61
N GLU A 175 2.10 14.21 13.14
CA GLU A 175 2.28 13.10 12.21
C GLU A 175 1.84 11.79 12.85
N ARG A 176 1.10 11.00 12.08
CA ARG A 176 0.59 9.68 12.45
C ARG A 176 0.79 8.74 11.28
N PRO A 177 0.85 7.42 11.51
CA PRO A 177 0.94 6.46 10.43
C PRO A 177 -0.20 6.66 9.43
N THR A 178 0.16 6.60 8.17
CA THR A 178 -0.79 6.66 7.06
C THR A 178 -1.27 5.25 6.69
N LEU A 179 -2.21 5.17 5.75
CA LEU A 179 -2.66 3.87 5.25
C LEU A 179 -1.53 3.06 4.62
N GLU A 180 -0.55 3.73 3.99
CA GLU A 180 0.57 3.09 3.31
C GLU A 180 1.40 2.24 4.27
N PHE A 181 1.60 2.74 5.50
CA PHE A 181 2.38 2.04 6.53
C PHE A 181 1.81 0.65 6.85
N HIS A 182 0.50 0.51 6.88
CA HIS A 182 -0.19 -0.77 7.13
C HIS A 182 -0.53 -1.54 5.85
N THR A 183 -0.56 -0.87 4.70
CA THR A 183 -0.76 -1.53 3.39
C THR A 183 0.38 -2.48 3.06
N VAL A 184 1.61 -2.07 3.34
CA VAL A 184 2.81 -2.84 2.99
C VAL A 184 2.82 -4.24 3.61
N PRO A 185 2.70 -4.41 4.94
CA PRO A 185 2.67 -5.74 5.55
C PRO A 185 1.45 -6.56 5.12
N LEU A 186 0.29 -5.92 4.91
CA LEU A 186 -0.90 -6.62 4.45
C LEU A 186 -0.70 -7.18 3.03
N LEU A 187 -0.33 -6.35 2.07
CA LEU A 187 -0.16 -6.79 0.68
C LEU A 187 0.96 -7.81 0.54
N HIS A 188 2.09 -7.62 1.23
CA HIS A 188 3.17 -8.61 1.28
C HIS A 188 2.68 -9.94 1.84
N GLY A 189 2.02 -9.90 2.98
CA GLY A 189 1.54 -11.08 3.69
C GLY A 189 0.44 -11.87 2.96
N VAL A 190 -0.37 -11.21 2.11
CA VAL A 190 -1.33 -11.90 1.24
C VAL A 190 -0.73 -12.36 -0.10
N GLY A 191 0.56 -12.08 -0.34
CA GLY A 191 1.30 -12.61 -1.48
C GLY A 191 1.39 -11.68 -2.68
N VAL A 192 1.11 -10.39 -2.53
CA VAL A 192 1.40 -9.39 -3.57
C VAL A 192 2.87 -9.00 -3.50
N PRO A 193 3.63 -9.10 -4.60
CA PRO A 193 5.02 -8.66 -4.64
C PRO A 193 5.16 -7.16 -4.43
N PRO A 194 6.22 -6.67 -3.75
CA PRO A 194 6.41 -5.24 -3.47
C PRO A 194 6.35 -4.35 -4.71
N THR A 195 6.91 -4.80 -5.82
CA THR A 195 6.88 -4.09 -7.11
C THR A 195 5.48 -3.91 -7.69
N LEU A 196 4.47 -4.62 -7.17
CA LEU A 196 3.07 -4.50 -7.58
C LEU A 196 2.19 -3.75 -6.57
N PHE A 197 2.71 -3.26 -5.45
CA PHE A 197 1.89 -2.54 -4.47
C PHE A 197 1.21 -1.32 -5.08
N GLY A 198 1.95 -0.48 -5.80
CA GLY A 198 1.39 0.67 -6.51
C GLY A 198 0.37 0.29 -7.59
N ALA A 199 0.61 -0.79 -8.34
CA ALA A 199 -0.33 -1.28 -9.33
C ALA A 199 -1.60 -1.85 -8.68
N THR A 200 -1.48 -2.58 -7.57
CA THR A 200 -2.62 -3.09 -6.78
C THR A 200 -3.45 -1.94 -6.20
N PHE A 201 -2.77 -0.88 -5.74
CA PHE A 201 -3.44 0.34 -5.30
C PHE A 201 -4.21 1.02 -6.46
N ALA A 202 -3.62 1.07 -7.66
CA ALA A 202 -4.31 1.60 -8.84
C ALA A 202 -5.58 0.79 -9.18
N VAL A 203 -5.51 -0.53 -9.12
CA VAL A 203 -6.68 -1.42 -9.35
C VAL A 203 -7.83 -1.11 -8.40
N ALA A 204 -7.54 -0.78 -7.15
CA ALA A 204 -8.58 -0.43 -6.17
C ALA A 204 -9.25 0.93 -6.45
N ARG A 205 -8.61 1.81 -7.23
CA ARG A 205 -9.04 3.20 -7.48
C ARG A 205 -9.68 3.43 -8.84
N LEU A 206 -9.52 2.50 -9.77
CA LEU A 206 -10.02 2.57 -11.15
C LEU A 206 -11.24 1.67 -11.36
#